data_8247c65eab95b2209e6c804d90892ddb
#
_entry.id   8247c65eab95b2209e6c804d90892ddb
#
_cell.length_a   1.000
_cell.length_b   1.000
_cell.length_c   1.000
_cell.angle_alpha   90.00
_cell.angle_beta   90.00
_cell.angle_gamma   90.00
#
_symmetry.space_group_name_H-M   'P 1'
#
loop_
_entity.id
_entity.type
_entity.pdbx_description
1 polymer ?
#
loop_
_entity_poly.entity_id
_entity_poly.type
_entity_poly.pdbx_seq_one_letter_code
_entity_poly.pdbx_strand_id
1 'polypeptide(L)'
;MEPLLTVSNLSKYYGNLRACDRISFNLYPGQVLGIIGESGSGKSTLLDSIAGHVPFEAEDVTYCDRDNNLIDLRTLPEPRRRRLMKTEWGFVRQNPRDGLRMTVTAGANIGERLLDVGQRHYGNIRTEALEWLKEVEIPTDRIDNFPTTFSGGMQQRLQLARILVTRPRIVLMDEPTGGLDVSVQARLLDLMRSLVRTLNLSVILVTHDIGVVRLLAHRLMVMQNGQVVESGLTDQVLDDPHHPYT
;
A
#
# COMPACT_ATOMS: atom_id res chain seq x y z
N MET A 1 11.11 -15.12 13.44
CA MET A 1 11.03 -13.65 13.16
C MET A 1 9.66 -13.21 13.64
N GLU A 2 9.59 -12.13 14.39
CA GLU A 2 8.31 -11.60 14.88
C GLU A 2 7.57 -10.86 13.75
N PRO A 3 6.23 -10.97 13.67
CA PRO A 3 5.46 -10.29 12.67
C PRO A 3 5.48 -8.76 12.88
N LEU A 4 5.51 -8.00 11.78
CA LEU A 4 5.39 -6.55 11.77
C LEU A 4 3.95 -6.11 11.99
N LEU A 5 3.00 -6.86 11.41
CA LEU A 5 1.57 -6.68 11.57
C LEU A 5 0.91 -8.04 11.76
N THR A 6 0.12 -8.18 12.81
CA THR A 6 -0.74 -9.33 13.07
C THR A 6 -2.18 -8.89 12.92
N VAL A 7 -2.97 -9.66 12.18
CA VAL A 7 -4.41 -9.48 12.03
C VAL A 7 -5.08 -10.81 12.38
N SER A 8 -6.01 -10.80 13.35
CA SER A 8 -6.74 -11.99 13.79
C SER A 8 -8.24 -11.73 13.76
N ASN A 9 -8.95 -12.56 13.01
CA ASN A 9 -10.41 -12.58 12.91
C ASN A 9 -11.03 -11.21 12.56
N LEU A 10 -10.39 -10.45 11.64
CA LEU A 10 -10.92 -9.18 11.18
C LEU A 10 -12.20 -9.38 10.38
N SER A 11 -13.25 -8.68 10.77
CA SER A 11 -14.56 -8.73 10.13
C SER A 11 -15.08 -7.31 9.86
N LYS A 12 -15.74 -7.14 8.71
CA LYS A 12 -16.41 -5.91 8.31
C LYS A 12 -17.71 -6.20 7.61
N TYR A 13 -18.79 -5.62 8.12
CA TYR A 13 -20.12 -5.75 7.56
C TYR A 13 -20.66 -4.39 7.11
N TYR A 14 -21.39 -4.38 6.00
CA TYR A 14 -22.23 -3.26 5.55
C TYR A 14 -23.69 -3.74 5.50
N GLY A 15 -24.42 -3.51 6.59
CA GLY A 15 -25.74 -4.14 6.78
C GLY A 15 -25.60 -5.67 6.77
N ASN A 16 -26.27 -6.33 5.82
CA ASN A 16 -26.20 -7.80 5.65
C ASN A 16 -25.04 -8.27 4.76
N LEU A 17 -24.31 -7.35 4.13
CA LEU A 17 -23.18 -7.70 3.27
C LEU A 17 -21.94 -7.94 4.12
N ARG A 18 -21.36 -9.15 4.03
CA ARG A 18 -20.06 -9.49 4.62
C ARG A 18 -18.96 -9.06 3.66
N ALA A 19 -18.37 -7.90 3.89
CA ALA A 19 -17.25 -7.43 3.09
C ALA A 19 -15.92 -8.10 3.51
N CYS A 20 -15.74 -8.37 4.82
CA CYS A 20 -14.68 -9.21 5.38
C CYS A 20 -15.27 -10.08 6.48
N ASP A 21 -14.91 -11.35 6.52
CA ASP A 21 -15.40 -12.32 7.51
C ASP A 21 -14.24 -13.14 8.09
N ARG A 22 -13.84 -12.81 9.32
CA ARG A 22 -12.81 -13.50 10.12
C ARG A 22 -11.46 -13.68 9.40
N ILE A 23 -10.97 -12.62 8.78
CA ILE A 23 -9.70 -12.64 8.06
C ILE A 23 -8.54 -12.60 9.06
N SER A 24 -7.59 -13.53 8.90
CA SER A 24 -6.40 -13.62 9.74
C SER A 24 -5.15 -13.79 8.89
N PHE A 25 -4.10 -13.02 9.20
CA PHE A 25 -2.78 -13.15 8.59
C PHE A 25 -1.71 -12.44 9.40
N ASN A 26 -0.44 -12.76 9.09
CA ASN A 26 0.73 -12.05 9.57
C ASN A 26 1.49 -11.45 8.39
N LEU A 27 2.00 -10.23 8.55
CA LEU A 27 2.95 -9.60 7.65
C LEU A 27 4.30 -9.48 8.37
N TYR A 28 5.36 -9.97 7.74
CA TYR A 28 6.72 -9.91 8.28
C TYR A 28 7.53 -8.76 7.67
N PRO A 29 8.59 -8.28 8.36
CA PRO A 29 9.48 -7.26 7.80
C PRO A 29 10.03 -7.67 6.43
N GLY A 30 9.97 -6.74 5.45
CA GLY A 30 10.41 -6.97 4.08
C GLY A 30 9.56 -7.93 3.25
N GLN A 31 8.43 -8.38 3.78
CA GLN A 31 7.52 -9.29 3.08
C GLN A 31 6.52 -8.53 2.21
N VAL A 32 6.24 -9.05 1.02
CA VAL A 32 5.11 -8.65 0.19
C VAL A 32 4.03 -9.72 0.30
N LEU A 33 2.87 -9.37 0.86
CA LEU A 33 1.66 -10.17 0.90
C LEU A 33 0.73 -9.72 -0.24
N GLY A 34 0.51 -10.57 -1.23
CA GLY A 34 -0.48 -10.36 -2.28
C GLY A 34 -1.86 -10.81 -1.81
N ILE A 35 -2.89 -10.06 -2.18
CA ILE A 35 -4.30 -10.42 -1.94
C ILE A 35 -5.02 -10.33 -3.28
N ILE A 36 -5.52 -11.46 -3.78
CA ILE A 36 -6.25 -11.54 -5.04
C ILE A 36 -7.68 -12.02 -4.84
N GLY A 37 -8.50 -11.81 -5.85
CA GLY A 37 -9.90 -12.25 -5.92
C GLY A 37 -10.70 -11.34 -6.85
N GLU A 38 -11.91 -11.72 -7.18
CA GLU A 38 -12.81 -10.94 -8.04
C GLU A 38 -13.17 -9.57 -7.45
N SER A 39 -13.68 -8.69 -8.30
CA SER A 39 -14.26 -7.42 -7.85
C SER A 39 -15.39 -7.69 -6.84
N GLY A 40 -15.40 -6.96 -5.74
CA GLY A 40 -16.38 -7.17 -4.67
C GLY A 40 -16.03 -8.28 -3.67
N SER A 41 -14.89 -8.98 -3.78
CA SER A 41 -14.49 -10.02 -2.82
C SER A 41 -14.05 -9.49 -1.44
N GLY A 42 -13.96 -8.14 -1.26
CA GLY A 42 -13.65 -7.51 0.04
C GLY A 42 -12.23 -6.97 0.20
N LYS A 43 -11.36 -7.11 -0.80
CA LYS A 43 -9.93 -6.75 -0.75
C LYS A 43 -9.66 -5.28 -0.35
N SER A 44 -10.26 -4.33 -1.06
CA SER A 44 -10.10 -2.89 -0.76
C SER A 44 -10.71 -2.55 0.60
N THR A 45 -11.81 -3.20 0.98
CA THR A 45 -12.41 -3.06 2.32
C THR A 45 -11.46 -3.53 3.42
N LEU A 46 -10.74 -4.64 3.19
CA LEU A 46 -9.72 -5.12 4.12
C LEU A 46 -8.58 -4.10 4.28
N LEU A 47 -8.05 -3.55 3.17
CA LEU A 47 -7.02 -2.49 3.24
C LEU A 47 -7.52 -1.25 3.98
N ASP A 48 -8.72 -0.78 3.66
CA ASP A 48 -9.32 0.40 4.31
C ASP A 48 -9.60 0.16 5.81
N SER A 49 -9.96 -1.08 6.18
CA SER A 49 -10.12 -1.47 7.58
C SER A 49 -8.79 -1.40 8.34
N ILE A 50 -7.73 -2.01 7.80
CA ILE A 50 -6.39 -2.00 8.41
C ILE A 50 -5.84 -0.57 8.48
N ALA A 51 -6.03 0.24 7.44
CA ALA A 51 -5.66 1.65 7.43
C ALA A 51 -6.49 2.51 8.40
N GLY A 52 -7.60 1.97 8.90
CA GLY A 52 -8.51 2.67 9.80
C GLY A 52 -9.38 3.72 9.12
N HIS A 53 -9.57 3.62 7.80
CA HIS A 53 -10.49 4.47 7.05
C HIS A 53 -11.94 4.08 7.27
N VAL A 54 -12.20 2.81 7.58
CA VAL A 54 -13.52 2.29 7.94
C VAL A 54 -13.45 1.51 9.26
N PRO A 55 -14.49 1.57 10.11
CA PRO A 55 -14.54 0.80 11.35
C PRO A 55 -14.66 -0.69 11.03
N PHE A 56 -14.03 -1.53 11.84
CA PHE A 56 -14.02 -2.98 11.74
C PHE A 56 -14.10 -3.64 13.12
N GLU A 57 -14.40 -4.93 13.16
CA GLU A 57 -14.31 -5.79 14.32
C GLU A 57 -13.15 -6.78 14.12
N ALA A 58 -12.41 -7.06 15.15
CA ALA A 58 -11.32 -8.03 15.12
C ALA A 58 -11.02 -8.55 16.53
N GLU A 59 -10.47 -9.75 16.61
CA GLU A 59 -9.94 -10.30 17.85
C GLU A 59 -8.61 -9.62 18.22
N ASP A 60 -7.72 -9.46 17.23
CA ASP A 60 -6.47 -8.74 17.39
C ASP A 60 -6.06 -8.04 16.08
N VAL A 61 -5.54 -6.80 16.17
CA VAL A 61 -4.83 -6.11 15.08
C VAL A 61 -3.66 -5.35 15.70
N THR A 62 -2.50 -6.00 15.75
CA THR A 62 -1.31 -5.49 16.42
C THR A 62 -0.21 -5.14 15.43
N TYR A 63 0.32 -3.94 15.53
CA TYR A 63 1.44 -3.42 14.76
C TYR A 63 2.67 -3.21 15.66
N CYS A 64 3.85 -3.65 15.19
CA CYS A 64 5.13 -3.38 15.83
C CYS A 64 5.76 -2.12 15.24
N ASP A 65 5.88 -1.03 16.01
CA ASP A 65 6.43 0.25 15.56
C ASP A 65 7.97 0.23 15.42
N ARG A 66 8.59 1.36 15.05
CA ARG A 66 10.04 1.49 14.88
C ARG A 66 10.83 1.30 16.17
N ASP A 67 10.19 1.55 17.32
CA ASP A 67 10.78 1.40 18.65
C ASP A 67 10.49 0.02 19.26
N ASN A 68 9.95 -0.92 18.46
CA ASN A 68 9.50 -2.26 18.84
C ASN A 68 8.36 -2.28 19.87
N ASN A 69 7.56 -1.21 19.95
CA ASN A 69 6.35 -1.23 20.75
C ASN A 69 5.22 -1.89 19.98
N LEU A 70 4.44 -2.70 20.67
CA LEU A 70 3.23 -3.31 20.12
C LEU A 70 2.05 -2.33 20.27
N ILE A 71 1.47 -1.95 19.16
CA ILE A 71 0.37 -1.00 19.06
C ILE A 71 -0.90 -1.74 18.64
N ASP A 72 -1.91 -1.76 19.50
CA ASP A 72 -3.24 -2.28 19.15
C ASP A 72 -3.98 -1.24 18.31
N LEU A 73 -4.17 -1.55 17.03
CA LEU A 73 -4.83 -0.65 16.06
C LEU A 73 -6.34 -0.54 16.28
N ARG A 74 -6.98 -1.48 17.00
CA ARG A 74 -8.43 -1.45 17.31
C ARG A 74 -8.75 -0.30 18.25
N THR A 75 -7.88 -0.08 19.24
CA THR A 75 -8.06 0.91 20.31
C THR A 75 -7.28 2.19 20.09
N LEU A 76 -6.47 2.27 19.01
CA LEU A 76 -5.62 3.41 18.74
C LEU A 76 -6.45 4.69 18.49
N PRO A 77 -6.27 5.75 19.29
CA PRO A 77 -7.00 7.02 19.10
C PRO A 77 -6.74 7.62 17.71
N GLU A 78 -7.77 8.21 17.12
CA GLU A 78 -7.73 8.76 15.76
C GLU A 78 -6.52 9.70 15.49
N PRO A 79 -6.12 10.63 16.37
CA PRO A 79 -4.94 11.47 16.13
C PRO A 79 -3.64 10.66 16.02
N ARG A 80 -3.47 9.60 16.84
CA ARG A 80 -2.31 8.71 16.79
C ARG A 80 -2.33 7.84 15.54
N ARG A 81 -3.50 7.36 15.13
CA ARG A 81 -3.68 6.60 13.89
C ARG A 81 -3.30 7.44 12.68
N ARG A 82 -3.79 8.68 12.58
CA ARG A 82 -3.41 9.61 11.50
C ARG A 82 -1.90 9.87 11.46
N ARG A 83 -1.28 10.02 12.64
CA ARG A 83 0.17 10.19 12.71
C ARG A 83 0.88 8.93 12.18
N LEU A 84 0.51 7.74 12.63
CA LEU A 84 1.05 6.47 12.18
C LEU A 84 0.99 6.34 10.65
N MET A 85 -0.19 6.59 10.07
CA MET A 85 -0.43 6.57 8.62
C MET A 85 0.40 7.60 7.85
N LYS A 86 0.85 8.67 8.49
CA LYS A 86 1.68 9.71 7.88
C LYS A 86 3.18 9.44 8.00
N THR A 87 3.62 8.75 9.04
CA THR A 87 5.04 8.62 9.37
C THR A 87 5.61 7.24 9.14
N GLU A 88 4.84 6.19 9.38
CA GLU A 88 5.31 4.80 9.33
C GLU A 88 4.59 3.95 8.30
N TRP A 89 3.42 4.38 7.84
CA TRP A 89 2.63 3.68 6.84
C TRP A 89 2.42 4.52 5.59
N GLY A 90 2.24 3.83 4.46
CA GLY A 90 1.85 4.44 3.20
C GLY A 90 0.60 3.80 2.65
N PHE A 91 -0.21 4.55 1.89
CA PHE A 91 -1.35 4.02 1.18
C PHE A 91 -1.32 4.49 -0.28
N VAL A 92 -1.14 3.56 -1.21
CA VAL A 92 -1.21 3.79 -2.65
C VAL A 92 -2.62 3.48 -3.11
N ARG A 93 -3.33 4.49 -3.61
CA ARG A 93 -4.68 4.38 -4.13
C ARG A 93 -4.68 3.89 -5.58
N GLN A 94 -5.73 3.19 -5.96
CA GLN A 94 -5.97 2.76 -7.34
C GLN A 94 -5.97 3.96 -8.31
N ASN A 95 -6.78 4.98 -8.00
CA ASN A 95 -6.75 6.22 -8.75
C ASN A 95 -5.72 7.17 -8.11
N PRO A 96 -4.63 7.55 -8.80
CA PRO A 96 -3.60 8.42 -8.24
C PRO A 96 -4.13 9.80 -7.84
N ARG A 97 -5.23 10.26 -8.42
CA ARG A 97 -5.86 11.55 -8.06
C ARG A 97 -6.39 11.58 -6.64
N ASP A 98 -6.76 10.42 -6.09
CA ASP A 98 -7.23 10.30 -4.71
C ASP A 98 -6.07 10.31 -3.71
N GLY A 99 -4.85 10.01 -4.17
CA GLY A 99 -3.60 10.03 -3.40
C GLY A 99 -2.78 11.30 -3.55
N LEU A 100 -3.07 12.15 -4.55
CA LEU A 100 -2.33 13.37 -4.87
C LEU A 100 -3.16 14.64 -4.67
N ARG A 101 -2.52 15.72 -4.29
CA ARG A 101 -3.11 17.07 -4.32
C ARG A 101 -2.89 17.67 -5.70
N MET A 102 -3.91 17.63 -6.54
CA MET A 102 -3.86 18.04 -7.95
C MET A 102 -3.61 19.54 -8.15
N THR A 103 -3.85 20.36 -7.10
CA THR A 103 -3.73 21.82 -7.09
C THR A 103 -2.39 22.35 -6.57
N VAL A 104 -1.47 21.46 -6.19
CA VAL A 104 -0.10 21.82 -5.77
C VAL A 104 0.91 21.12 -6.67
N THR A 105 2.15 21.62 -6.71
CA THR A 105 3.20 21.09 -7.58
C THR A 105 3.64 19.68 -7.17
N ALA A 106 4.37 18.98 -8.05
CA ALA A 106 4.92 17.66 -7.76
C ALA A 106 5.84 17.70 -6.54
N GLY A 107 6.75 18.69 -6.48
CA GLY A 107 7.62 18.87 -5.32
C GLY A 107 6.86 19.17 -4.02
N ALA A 108 5.77 19.93 -4.08
CA ALA A 108 4.95 20.22 -2.91
C ALA A 108 4.16 18.97 -2.45
N ASN A 109 3.72 18.11 -3.38
CA ASN A 109 3.10 16.82 -3.03
C ASN A 109 4.04 15.93 -2.22
N ILE A 110 5.32 15.84 -2.60
CA ILE A 110 6.34 15.07 -1.87
C ILE A 110 6.69 15.78 -0.57
N GLY A 111 6.96 17.10 -0.63
CA GLY A 111 7.38 17.90 0.52
C GLY A 111 6.38 17.97 1.66
N GLU A 112 5.08 17.89 1.37
CA GLU A 112 4.04 17.84 2.40
C GLU A 112 4.25 16.67 3.38
N ARG A 113 4.67 15.51 2.88
CA ARG A 113 4.94 14.34 3.72
C ARG A 113 6.18 14.55 4.61
N LEU A 114 7.19 15.24 4.10
CA LEU A 114 8.38 15.61 4.89
C LEU A 114 8.04 16.61 6.01
N LEU A 115 7.11 17.53 5.75
CA LEU A 115 6.58 18.42 6.80
C LEU A 115 5.85 17.63 7.89
N ASP A 116 5.11 16.60 7.54
CA ASP A 116 4.40 15.72 8.50
C ASP A 116 5.36 15.01 9.46
N VAL A 117 6.56 14.63 8.99
CA VAL A 117 7.61 14.01 9.84
C VAL A 117 8.54 15.03 10.51
N GLY A 118 8.23 16.33 10.43
CA GLY A 118 8.90 17.36 11.21
C GLY A 118 10.00 18.12 10.47
N GLN A 119 10.28 17.83 9.20
CA GLN A 119 11.18 18.68 8.43
C GLN A 119 10.59 20.08 8.23
N ARG A 120 11.44 21.13 8.32
CA ARG A 120 10.97 22.51 8.20
C ARG A 120 11.82 23.35 7.24
N HIS A 121 13.02 22.87 6.85
CA HIS A 121 13.93 23.61 5.98
C HIS A 121 13.56 23.37 4.52
N TYR A 122 13.05 24.42 3.84
CA TYR A 122 12.57 24.35 2.46
C TYR A 122 13.62 23.78 1.48
N GLY A 123 14.90 24.22 1.58
CA GLY A 123 15.96 23.73 0.71
C GLY A 123 16.16 22.21 0.80
N ASN A 124 16.17 21.67 2.02
CA ASN A 124 16.32 20.23 2.25
C ASN A 124 15.12 19.45 1.71
N ILE A 125 13.90 19.96 1.97
CA ILE A 125 12.65 19.37 1.45
C ILE A 125 12.68 19.33 -0.09
N ARG A 126 13.10 20.43 -0.74
CA ARG A 126 13.17 20.49 -2.19
C ARG A 126 14.25 19.55 -2.77
N THR A 127 15.42 19.46 -2.12
CA THR A 127 16.48 18.53 -2.54
C THR A 127 15.98 17.08 -2.44
N GLU A 128 15.38 16.69 -1.33
CA GLU A 128 14.85 15.33 -1.13
C GLU A 128 13.71 15.03 -2.12
N ALA A 129 12.87 16.02 -2.41
CA ALA A 129 11.82 15.86 -3.45
C ALA A 129 12.41 15.64 -4.84
N LEU A 130 13.51 16.30 -5.21
CA LEU A 130 14.21 16.09 -6.47
C LEU A 130 14.82 14.68 -6.55
N GLU A 131 15.43 14.20 -5.47
CA GLU A 131 15.97 12.84 -5.39
C GLU A 131 14.84 11.81 -5.60
N TRP A 132 13.70 11.97 -4.93
CA TRP A 132 12.58 11.08 -5.10
C TRP A 132 11.92 11.14 -6.48
N LEU A 133 11.88 12.30 -7.14
CA LEU A 133 11.44 12.36 -8.53
C LEU A 133 12.34 11.52 -9.44
N LYS A 134 13.67 11.58 -9.21
CA LYS A 134 14.64 10.76 -9.95
C LYS A 134 14.44 9.26 -9.66
N GLU A 135 14.27 8.89 -8.39
CA GLU A 135 14.04 7.49 -7.98
C GLU A 135 12.79 6.87 -8.63
N VAL A 136 11.74 7.68 -8.84
CA VAL A 136 10.52 7.22 -9.54
C VAL A 136 10.53 7.53 -11.04
N GLU A 137 11.68 7.84 -11.62
CA GLU A 137 11.89 8.12 -13.05
C GLU A 137 10.97 9.23 -13.60
N ILE A 138 10.73 10.28 -12.82
CA ILE A 138 10.09 11.52 -13.27
C ILE A 138 11.21 12.56 -13.52
N PRO A 139 11.23 13.23 -14.69
CA PRO A 139 12.22 14.28 -14.96
C PRO A 139 12.20 15.36 -13.88
N THR A 140 13.38 15.71 -13.34
CA THR A 140 13.51 16.61 -12.18
C THR A 140 13.10 18.05 -12.48
N ASP A 141 13.15 18.48 -13.75
CA ASP A 141 12.63 19.76 -14.22
C ASP A 141 11.11 19.90 -14.07
N ARG A 142 10.41 18.77 -13.84
CA ARG A 142 8.97 18.72 -13.62
C ARG A 142 8.57 18.98 -12.15
N ILE A 143 9.51 19.26 -11.24
CA ILE A 143 9.24 19.44 -9.81
C ILE A 143 8.21 20.54 -9.52
N ASP A 144 8.21 21.60 -10.31
CA ASP A 144 7.30 22.75 -10.15
C ASP A 144 6.00 22.60 -10.98
N ASN A 145 5.84 21.49 -11.71
CA ASN A 145 4.64 21.22 -12.49
C ASN A 145 3.52 20.61 -11.62
N PHE A 146 2.28 20.88 -12.01
CA PHE A 146 1.11 20.31 -11.37
C PHE A 146 0.85 18.88 -11.86
N PRO A 147 0.38 17.97 -10.98
CA PRO A 147 0.07 16.59 -11.37
C PRO A 147 -0.96 16.47 -12.51
N THR A 148 -1.80 17.49 -12.71
CA THR A 148 -2.76 17.57 -13.83
C THR A 148 -2.10 17.54 -15.21
N THR A 149 -0.81 17.92 -15.30
CA THR A 149 -0.02 17.90 -16.54
C THR A 149 0.74 16.59 -16.76
N PHE A 150 0.62 15.64 -15.84
CA PHE A 150 1.30 14.35 -15.87
C PHE A 150 0.39 13.27 -16.50
N SER A 151 0.98 12.31 -17.21
CA SER A 151 0.26 11.11 -17.64
C SER A 151 -0.16 10.28 -16.43
N GLY A 152 -1.11 9.35 -16.61
CA GLY A 152 -1.57 8.46 -15.54
C GLY A 152 -0.42 7.71 -14.87
N GLY A 153 0.51 7.15 -15.66
CA GLY A 153 1.69 6.49 -15.12
C GLY A 153 2.64 7.41 -14.36
N MET A 154 2.81 8.67 -14.81
CA MET A 154 3.58 9.67 -14.05
C MET A 154 2.88 10.08 -12.76
N GLN A 155 1.54 10.20 -12.76
CA GLN A 155 0.78 10.46 -11.53
C GLN A 155 0.94 9.32 -10.53
N GLN A 156 0.92 8.06 -10.99
CA GLN A 156 1.13 6.89 -10.13
C GLN A 156 2.55 6.86 -9.55
N ARG A 157 3.57 7.16 -10.35
CA ARG A 157 4.96 7.29 -9.90
C ARG A 157 5.13 8.42 -8.89
N LEU A 158 4.47 9.56 -9.10
CA LEU A 158 4.47 10.66 -8.15
C LEU A 158 3.78 10.28 -6.83
N GLN A 159 2.70 9.52 -6.88
CA GLN A 159 2.05 8.97 -5.68
C GLN A 159 3.01 8.07 -4.89
N LEU A 160 3.77 7.20 -5.57
CA LEU A 160 4.82 6.40 -4.94
C LEU A 160 5.88 7.28 -4.27
N ALA A 161 6.44 8.26 -4.98
CA ALA A 161 7.43 9.18 -4.42
C ALA A 161 6.92 9.90 -3.17
N ARG A 162 5.68 10.44 -3.23
CA ARG A 162 5.01 11.09 -2.10
C ARG A 162 4.92 10.19 -0.87
N ILE A 163 4.65 8.91 -1.06
CA ILE A 163 4.46 7.95 0.03
C ILE A 163 5.80 7.48 0.56
N LEU A 164 6.74 7.14 -0.32
CA LEU A 164 8.00 6.51 0.05
C LEU A 164 9.03 7.49 0.63
N VAL A 165 8.88 8.80 0.42
CA VAL A 165 9.78 9.83 0.96
C VAL A 165 9.89 9.79 2.49
N THR A 166 8.86 9.35 3.20
CA THR A 166 8.91 9.16 4.66
C THR A 166 9.52 7.83 5.09
N ARG A 167 9.95 7.00 4.12
CA ARG A 167 10.48 5.64 4.34
C ARG A 167 9.57 4.82 5.25
N PRO A 168 8.31 4.59 4.84
CA PRO A 168 7.34 3.86 5.65
C PRO A 168 7.80 2.41 5.88
N ARG A 169 7.35 1.80 6.97
CA ARG A 169 7.60 0.37 7.25
C ARG A 169 6.59 -0.54 6.54
N ILE A 170 5.35 -0.07 6.40
CA ILE A 170 4.29 -0.79 5.68
C ILE A 170 3.74 0.10 4.57
N VAL A 171 3.55 -0.48 3.40
CA VAL A 171 2.84 0.16 2.29
C VAL A 171 1.63 -0.70 1.92
N LEU A 172 0.46 -0.11 2.01
CA LEU A 172 -0.79 -0.68 1.52
C LEU A 172 -0.98 -0.22 0.08
N MET A 173 -1.21 -1.14 -0.86
CA MET A 173 -1.37 -0.84 -2.28
C MET A 173 -2.68 -1.42 -2.80
N ASP A 174 -3.58 -0.56 -3.23
CA ASP A 174 -4.86 -0.96 -3.82
C ASP A 174 -4.80 -0.77 -5.34
N GLU A 175 -4.75 -1.88 -6.09
CA GLU A 175 -4.71 -1.91 -7.57
C GLU A 175 -3.71 -0.89 -8.18
N PRO A 176 -2.43 -0.88 -7.77
CA PRO A 176 -1.49 0.21 -8.09
C PRO A 176 -1.19 0.36 -9.59
N THR A 177 -1.52 -0.64 -10.40
CA THR A 177 -1.31 -0.65 -11.86
C THR A 177 -2.61 -0.55 -12.64
N GLY A 178 -3.75 -0.47 -11.95
CA GLY A 178 -5.07 -0.43 -12.58
C GLY A 178 -5.25 0.77 -13.51
N GLY A 179 -5.87 0.52 -14.67
CA GLY A 179 -6.20 1.58 -15.63
C GLY A 179 -5.01 2.15 -16.42
N LEU A 180 -3.84 1.51 -16.37
CA LEU A 180 -2.65 1.87 -17.14
C LEU A 180 -2.52 0.97 -18.39
N ASP A 181 -1.95 1.52 -19.47
CA ASP A 181 -1.57 0.74 -20.63
C ASP A 181 -0.51 -0.30 -20.27
N VAL A 182 -0.51 -1.45 -20.94
CA VAL A 182 0.36 -2.62 -20.66
C VAL A 182 1.85 -2.22 -20.59
N SER A 183 2.33 -1.37 -21.48
CA SER A 183 3.72 -0.92 -21.50
C SER A 183 4.07 -0.02 -20.31
N VAL A 184 3.14 0.81 -19.88
CA VAL A 184 3.28 1.70 -18.71
C VAL A 184 3.21 0.87 -17.43
N GLN A 185 2.31 -0.11 -17.38
CA GLN A 185 2.16 -1.06 -16.28
C GLN A 185 3.46 -1.84 -16.06
N ALA A 186 4.05 -2.42 -17.12
CA ALA A 186 5.30 -3.19 -17.01
C ALA A 186 6.43 -2.35 -16.40
N ARG A 187 6.63 -1.11 -16.88
CA ARG A 187 7.66 -0.20 -16.33
C ARG A 187 7.38 0.18 -14.88
N LEU A 188 6.12 0.40 -14.51
CA LEU A 188 5.75 0.71 -13.13
C LEU A 188 6.01 -0.49 -12.21
N LEU A 189 5.74 -1.71 -12.66
CA LEU A 189 6.02 -2.95 -11.92
C LEU A 189 7.52 -3.16 -11.69
N ASP A 190 8.35 -2.94 -12.70
CA ASP A 190 9.82 -3.02 -12.57
C ASP A 190 10.33 -2.00 -11.55
N LEU A 191 9.82 -0.77 -11.61
CA LEU A 191 10.12 0.27 -10.63
C LEU A 191 9.69 -0.14 -9.22
N MET A 192 8.46 -0.61 -9.04
CA MET A 192 7.93 -1.06 -7.74
C MET A 192 8.78 -2.21 -7.18
N ARG A 193 9.13 -3.19 -8.01
CA ARG A 193 9.99 -4.32 -7.63
C ARG A 193 11.35 -3.84 -7.12
N SER A 194 11.96 -2.90 -7.83
CA SER A 194 13.24 -2.28 -7.43
C SER A 194 13.10 -1.58 -6.09
N LEU A 195 12.10 -0.70 -5.92
CA LEU A 195 11.88 0.07 -4.70
C LEU A 195 11.58 -0.85 -3.49
N VAL A 196 10.73 -1.86 -3.65
CA VAL A 196 10.42 -2.84 -2.59
C VAL A 196 11.71 -3.52 -2.10
N ARG A 197 12.58 -3.97 -3.02
CA ARG A 197 13.83 -4.64 -2.68
C ARG A 197 14.86 -3.69 -2.05
N THR A 198 15.08 -2.51 -2.67
CA THR A 198 16.12 -1.56 -2.23
C THR A 198 15.77 -0.97 -0.86
N LEU A 199 14.50 -0.68 -0.61
CA LEU A 199 14.04 -0.08 0.63
C LEU A 199 13.60 -1.11 1.68
N ASN A 200 13.66 -2.42 1.35
CA ASN A 200 13.19 -3.53 2.19
C ASN A 200 11.77 -3.30 2.72
N LEU A 201 10.85 -2.90 1.83
CA LEU A 201 9.49 -2.54 2.19
C LEU A 201 8.66 -3.77 2.57
N SER A 202 7.84 -3.65 3.60
CA SER A 202 6.76 -4.59 3.85
C SER A 202 5.50 -4.09 3.16
N VAL A 203 4.86 -4.92 2.33
CA VAL A 203 3.77 -4.48 1.47
C VAL A 203 2.57 -5.41 1.60
N ILE A 204 1.37 -4.84 1.68
CA ILE A 204 0.12 -5.55 1.41
C ILE A 204 -0.40 -5.02 0.06
N LEU A 205 -0.39 -5.89 -0.94
CA LEU A 205 -0.76 -5.59 -2.32
C LEU A 205 -2.08 -6.24 -2.67
N VAL A 206 -3.08 -5.44 -2.95
CA VAL A 206 -4.38 -5.89 -3.48
C VAL A 206 -4.40 -5.71 -4.98
N THR A 207 -4.74 -6.75 -5.72
CA THR A 207 -4.93 -6.70 -7.17
C THR A 207 -5.78 -7.89 -7.66
N HIS A 208 -6.33 -7.77 -8.87
CA HIS A 208 -6.93 -8.88 -9.60
C HIS A 208 -5.99 -9.43 -10.69
N ASP A 209 -4.80 -8.86 -10.87
CA ASP A 209 -3.82 -9.26 -11.87
C ASP A 209 -2.83 -10.28 -11.27
N ILE A 210 -2.93 -11.53 -11.74
CA ILE A 210 -2.06 -12.64 -11.32
C ILE A 210 -0.59 -12.38 -11.69
N GLY A 211 -0.32 -11.72 -12.81
CA GLY A 211 1.04 -11.37 -13.23
C GLY A 211 1.72 -10.42 -12.23
N VAL A 212 0.95 -9.47 -11.68
CA VAL A 212 1.45 -8.52 -10.67
C VAL A 212 1.85 -9.25 -9.38
N VAL A 213 1.00 -10.14 -8.87
CA VAL A 213 1.32 -10.88 -7.63
C VAL A 213 2.45 -11.86 -7.83
N ARG A 214 2.53 -12.55 -8.98
CA ARG A 214 3.63 -13.47 -9.30
C ARG A 214 4.98 -12.73 -9.34
N LEU A 215 4.98 -11.48 -9.80
CA LEU A 215 6.21 -10.68 -9.89
C LEU A 215 6.66 -10.10 -8.54
N LEU A 216 5.72 -9.72 -7.68
CA LEU A 216 6.00 -8.92 -6.49
C LEU A 216 5.78 -9.67 -5.16
N ALA A 217 4.79 -10.55 -5.07
CA ALA A 217 4.35 -11.12 -3.80
C ALA A 217 5.17 -12.35 -3.41
N HIS A 218 5.56 -12.43 -2.13
CA HIS A 218 6.19 -13.61 -1.54
C HIS A 218 5.14 -14.63 -1.07
N ARG A 219 4.04 -14.14 -0.54
CA ARG A 219 2.89 -14.93 -0.12
C ARG A 219 1.63 -14.36 -0.75
N LEU A 220 0.67 -15.25 -0.94
CA LEU A 220 -0.61 -14.95 -1.56
C LEU A 220 -1.76 -15.36 -0.66
N MET A 221 -2.78 -14.51 -0.61
CA MET A 221 -4.11 -14.82 -0.07
C MET A 221 -5.14 -14.65 -1.18
N VAL A 222 -5.99 -15.65 -1.36
CA VAL A 222 -7.11 -15.62 -2.30
C VAL A 222 -8.38 -15.35 -1.54
N MET A 223 -9.08 -14.27 -1.90
CA MET A 223 -10.33 -13.85 -1.26
C MET A 223 -11.53 -14.07 -2.16
N GLN A 224 -12.57 -14.70 -1.61
CA GLN A 224 -13.87 -14.86 -2.23
C GLN A 224 -14.97 -14.56 -1.21
N ASN A 225 -15.97 -13.74 -1.59
CA ASN A 225 -17.12 -13.40 -0.75
C ASN A 225 -16.77 -12.97 0.69
N GLY A 226 -15.73 -12.15 0.83
CA GLY A 226 -15.27 -11.65 2.12
C GLY A 226 -14.42 -12.62 2.94
N GLN A 227 -14.13 -13.81 2.45
CA GLN A 227 -13.34 -14.83 3.16
C GLN A 227 -12.05 -15.16 2.43
N VAL A 228 -11.04 -15.58 3.17
CA VAL A 228 -9.82 -16.18 2.62
C VAL A 228 -10.11 -17.66 2.33
N VAL A 229 -10.07 -18.03 1.05
CA VAL A 229 -10.34 -19.41 0.62
C VAL A 229 -9.06 -20.22 0.45
N GLU A 230 -7.95 -19.55 0.17
CA GLU A 230 -6.63 -20.17 0.07
C GLU A 230 -5.52 -19.20 0.43
N SER A 231 -4.44 -19.67 1.03
CA SER A 231 -3.25 -18.86 1.31
C SER A 231 -1.99 -19.71 1.40
N GLY A 232 -0.87 -19.18 0.90
CA GLY A 232 0.41 -19.92 0.88
C GLY A 232 1.55 -19.08 0.29
N LEU A 233 2.64 -19.73 -0.09
CA LEU A 233 3.65 -19.11 -0.94
C LEU A 233 3.06 -18.83 -2.32
N THR A 234 3.42 -17.71 -2.93
CA THR A 234 2.81 -17.27 -4.20
C THR A 234 2.90 -18.35 -5.28
N ASP A 235 4.09 -18.93 -5.48
CA ASP A 235 4.29 -19.95 -6.51
C ASP A 235 3.47 -21.22 -6.21
N GLN A 236 3.37 -21.63 -4.94
CA GLN A 236 2.57 -22.79 -4.56
C GLN A 236 1.08 -22.59 -4.86
N VAL A 237 0.51 -21.46 -4.43
CA VAL A 237 -0.91 -21.16 -4.64
C VAL A 237 -1.24 -21.02 -6.14
N LEU A 238 -0.31 -20.47 -6.94
CA LEU A 238 -0.54 -20.24 -8.38
C LEU A 238 -0.29 -21.47 -9.25
N ASP A 239 0.68 -22.32 -8.87
CA ASP A 239 1.09 -23.46 -9.69
C ASP A 239 0.38 -24.78 -9.25
N ASP A 240 -0.04 -24.88 -7.99
CA ASP A 240 -0.75 -26.05 -7.42
C ASP A 240 -1.93 -25.59 -6.53
N PRO A 241 -2.96 -24.94 -7.10
CA PRO A 241 -4.11 -24.45 -6.34
C PRO A 241 -4.93 -25.60 -5.77
N HIS A 242 -5.27 -25.50 -4.47
CA HIS A 242 -6.06 -26.50 -3.77
C HIS A 242 -7.55 -26.16 -3.72
N HIS A 243 -7.90 -24.88 -3.76
CA HIS A 243 -9.30 -24.46 -3.75
C HIS A 243 -9.84 -24.29 -5.18
N PRO A 244 -11.04 -24.83 -5.52
CA PRO A 244 -11.59 -24.75 -6.88
C PRO A 244 -11.69 -23.34 -7.46
N TYR A 245 -11.92 -22.34 -6.60
CA TYR A 245 -11.99 -20.93 -7.03
C TYR A 245 -10.61 -20.40 -7.46
N THR A 246 -9.53 -20.81 -6.79
CA THR A 246 -8.16 -20.41 -7.14
C THR A 246 -7.74 -20.91 -8.49
#